data_5c84356add519b915b7f8786940c38c4
#
_entry.id   5c84356add519b915b7f8786940c38c4
#
_cell.length_a   1.000
_cell.length_b   1.000
_cell.length_c   1.000
_cell.angle_alpha   90.00
_cell.angle_beta   90.00
_cell.angle_gamma   90.00
#
_symmetry.space_group_name_H-M   'P 1'
#
loop_
_entity.id
_entity.type
_entity.pdbx_description
1 polymer ?
#
loop_
_entity_poly.entity_id
_entity_poly.type
_entity_poly.pdbx_seq_one_letter_code
_entity_poly.pdbx_strand_id
1 'polypeptide(L)' 'MKYLTLKELSAKLGGRSRSAIYLDMATGRLPKPVKLGGRLYWAEAELDAHLRDLRDKAA' A
#
# COMPACT_ATOMS: atom_id res chain seq x y z
N MET A 1 9.74 -12.24 -5.27
CA MET A 1 8.80 -11.31 -4.62
C MET A 1 8.91 -9.94 -5.25
N LYS A 2 7.79 -9.33 -5.55
CA LYS A 2 7.77 -8.02 -6.19
C LYS A 2 7.52 -6.92 -5.17
N TYR A 3 8.26 -5.83 -5.30
CA TYR A 3 8.08 -4.64 -4.49
C TYR A 3 7.56 -3.50 -5.34
N LEU A 4 6.69 -2.68 -4.77
CA LEU A 4 6.06 -1.55 -5.45
C LEU A 4 6.59 -0.25 -4.88
N THR A 5 6.91 0.71 -5.76
CA THR A 5 7.22 2.08 -5.35
C THR A 5 5.92 2.80 -5.00
N LEU A 6 6.03 4.00 -4.42
CA LEU A 6 4.85 4.81 -4.12
C LEU A 6 4.05 5.08 -5.38
N LYS A 7 4.72 5.39 -6.48
CA LYS A 7 4.07 5.66 -7.76
C LYS A 7 3.32 4.44 -8.28
N GLU A 8 3.96 3.27 -8.20
CA GLU A 8 3.34 2.02 -8.64
C GLU A 8 2.15 1.64 -7.75
N LEU A 9 2.30 1.86 -6.44
CA LEU A 9 1.21 1.62 -5.50
C LEU A 9 0.01 2.52 -5.81
N SER A 10 0.27 3.80 -6.06
CA SER A 10 -0.77 4.75 -6.43
C SER A 10 -1.54 4.28 -7.66
N ALA A 11 -0.80 3.85 -8.70
CA ALA A 11 -1.42 3.37 -9.93
C ALA A 11 -2.25 2.10 -9.69
N LYS A 12 -1.74 1.19 -8.87
CA LYS A 12 -2.45 -0.04 -8.52
C LYS A 12 -3.76 0.24 -7.79
N LEU A 13 -3.78 1.31 -7.01
CA LEU A 13 -4.96 1.73 -6.24
C LEU A 13 -5.87 2.69 -7.02
N GLY A 14 -5.70 2.78 -8.33
CA GLY A 14 -6.56 3.60 -9.17
C GLY A 14 -6.22 5.07 -9.20
N GLY A 15 -4.96 5.42 -8.98
CA GLY A 15 -4.51 6.81 -9.00
C GLY A 15 -4.71 7.53 -7.67
N ARG A 16 -4.62 6.81 -6.58
CA ARG A 16 -4.82 7.39 -5.24
C ARG A 16 -3.68 8.36 -4.92
N SER A 17 -4.01 9.52 -4.34
CA SER A 17 -3.05 10.57 -4.05
C SER A 17 -2.04 10.14 -2.98
N ARG A 18 -0.87 10.80 -2.97
CA ARG A 18 0.16 10.55 -1.97
C ARG A 18 -0.38 10.78 -0.56
N SER A 19 -1.11 11.88 -0.36
CA SER A 19 -1.68 12.20 0.95
C SER A 19 -2.64 11.11 1.43
N ALA A 20 -3.46 10.59 0.53
CA ALA A 20 -4.39 9.52 0.86
C ALA A 20 -3.64 8.23 1.23
N ILE A 21 -2.54 7.94 0.53
CA ILE A 21 -1.72 6.76 0.82
C ILE A 21 -1.09 6.87 2.22
N TYR A 22 -0.55 8.04 2.55
CA TYR A 22 0.03 8.26 3.88
C TYR A 22 -1.03 8.16 4.98
N LEU A 23 -2.23 8.67 4.73
CA LEU A 23 -3.34 8.53 5.66
C LEU A 23 -3.72 7.06 5.85
N ASP A 24 -3.77 6.31 4.76
CA ASP A 24 -4.09 4.89 4.81
C ASP A 24 -3.05 4.10 5.63
N MET A 25 -1.79 4.48 5.54
CA MET A 25 -0.74 3.86 6.36
C MET A 25 -0.95 4.20 7.84
N ALA A 26 -1.28 5.45 8.14
CA ALA A 26 -1.48 5.89 9.50
C ALA A 26 -2.70 5.23 10.16
N THR A 27 -3.72 4.93 9.38
CA THR A 27 -4.95 4.32 9.88
C THR A 27 -4.94 2.80 9.82
N GLY A 28 -3.86 2.20 9.33
CA GLY A 28 -3.72 0.75 9.25
C GLY A 28 -4.40 0.12 8.04
N ARG A 29 -4.84 0.92 7.09
CA ARG A 29 -5.47 0.40 5.86
C ARG A 29 -4.47 -0.16 4.87
N LEU A 30 -3.20 0.22 5.00
CA LEU A 30 -2.12 -0.29 4.18
C LEU A 30 -1.03 -0.86 5.07
N PRO A 31 -0.30 -1.89 4.59
CA PRO A 31 0.82 -2.44 5.35
C PRO A 31 1.96 -1.43 5.40
N LYS A 32 2.85 -1.60 6.36
CA LYS A 32 4.00 -0.72 6.50
C LYS A 32 4.99 -0.97 5.36
N PRO A 33 5.49 0.09 4.71
CA PRO A 33 6.49 -0.07 3.67
C PRO A 33 7.88 -0.31 4.23
N VAL A 34 8.76 -0.81 3.37
CA VAL A 34 10.19 -0.88 3.66
C VAL A 34 10.82 0.40 3.13
N LYS A 35 11.57 1.11 3.98
CA LYS A 35 12.28 2.30 3.54
C LYS A 35 13.70 1.93 3.14
N LEU A 36 14.03 2.19 1.89
CA LEU A 36 15.35 1.86 1.36
C LEU A 36 15.84 3.02 0.50
N GLY A 37 17.00 3.57 0.87
CA GLY A 37 17.59 4.67 0.12
C GLY A 37 16.71 5.90 0.01
N GLY A 38 15.91 6.18 1.03
CA GLY A 38 14.99 7.31 1.02
C GLY A 38 13.69 7.10 0.27
N ARG A 39 13.48 5.90 -0.25
CA ARG A 39 12.26 5.54 -0.97
C ARG A 39 11.49 4.47 -0.22
N LEU A 40 10.17 4.50 -0.36
CA LEU A 40 9.29 3.52 0.24
C LEU A 40 8.96 2.43 -0.76
N TYR A 41 8.98 1.18 -0.28
CA TYR A 41 8.63 0.01 -1.10
C TYR A 41 7.65 -0.86 -0.32
N TRP A 42 6.65 -1.36 -1.02
CA TRP A 42 5.65 -2.29 -0.45
C TRP A 42 5.81 -3.64 -1.11
N ALA A 43 5.80 -4.71 -0.32
CA ALA A 43 5.76 -6.06 -0.86
C ALA A 43 4.38 -6.29 -1.46
N GLU A 44 4.31 -6.57 -2.77
CA GLU A 44 3.03 -6.72 -3.46
C GLU A 44 2.15 -7.81 -2.84
N ALA A 45 2.75 -8.93 -2.46
CA ALA A 45 2.01 -10.02 -1.84
C ALA A 45 1.36 -9.60 -0.51
N GLU A 46 2.09 -8.84 0.30
CA GLU A 46 1.55 -8.34 1.56
C GLU A 46 0.45 -7.32 1.32
N LEU A 47 0.63 -6.47 0.32
CA LEU A 47 -0.37 -5.48 -0.05
C LEU A 47 -1.66 -6.17 -0.48
N ASP A 48 -1.56 -7.16 -1.35
CA ASP A 48 -2.73 -7.87 -1.85
C ASP A 48 -3.48 -8.59 -0.72
N ALA A 49 -2.74 -9.21 0.20
CA ALA A 49 -3.34 -9.87 1.35
C ALA A 49 -4.07 -8.87 2.25
N HIS A 50 -3.45 -7.72 2.46
CA HIS A 50 -4.03 -6.66 3.29
C HIS A 50 -5.32 -6.10 2.68
N LEU A 51 -5.30 -5.84 1.37
CA LEU A 51 -6.49 -5.35 0.67
C LEU A 51 -7.61 -6.38 0.67
N ARG A 52 -7.27 -7.65 0.52
CA ARG A 52 -8.25 -8.75 0.59
C ARG A 52 -8.91 -8.80 1.96
N ASP A 53 -8.11 -8.65 3.02
CA ASP A 53 -8.61 -8.65 4.38
C ASP A 53 -9.58 -7.49 4.62
N LEU A 54 -9.25 -6.31 4.12
CA LEU A 54 -10.12 -5.15 4.22
C LEU A 54 -11.45 -5.37 3.50
N ARG A 55 -11.39 -5.97 2.30
CA ARG A 55 -12.59 -6.27 1.53
C ARG A 55 -13.49 -7.25 2.28
N ASP A 56 -12.91 -8.27 2.86
CA ASP A 56 -13.67 -9.29 3.59
C ASP A 56 -14.34 -8.69 4.83
N LYS A 57 -13.66 -7.76 5.50
CA LYS A 57 -14.22 -7.10 6.68
C LYS A 57 -15.31 -6.09 6.31
N ALA A 58 -15.22 -5.52 5.13
CA ALA A 58 -16.20 -4.53 4.66
C ALA A 58 -17.49 -5.18 4.15
N ALA A 59 -17.44 -6.45 3.83
CA ALA A 59 -18.58 -7.18 3.26
C ALA A 59 -19.67 -7.50 4.30
#